data_0e24d9d14514725a41fa1a2267efe30a
#
_entry.id   0e24d9d14514725a41fa1a2267efe30a
#
_cell.length_a   1.000
_cell.length_b   1.000
_cell.length_c   1.000
_cell.angle_alpha   90.00
_cell.angle_beta   90.00
_cell.angle_gamma   90.00
#
_symmetry.space_group_name_H-M   'P 1'
#
loop_
_entity.id
_entity.type
_entity.pdbx_description
1 polymer ?
#
loop_
_entity_poly.entity_id
_entity_poly.type
_entity_poly.pdbx_seq_one_letter_code
_entity_poly.pdbx_strand_id
1 'polypeptide(L)'
;YHAGLERDLRRETQEKFIRDQVQIVVATIAFGMGIDKPDVRLVVHYVLPKTVEGYYQETGRAGRDGLPSDCVLFYSYGDRSKQEYFISQIEDDEERDKAHTKLDQILALCDLQTCRRAYLMEYLGESWPKTDCGGCDICLLPREEFDATEIAQKILSAAIRTGERFGVNYLVDVLRGAANKAVRARGRHELPVFGISKGIDADELKEMVRSLVTNGLLVQRGSGYPTLAVSAQGRKFLNNREKLTLTRPKQTAPVLQATSGSDRETAYDTRLFDELAALRLEIATDREVPAYQIFGNKSLQQMAFHMPRNEAAFSRISGVGDAKLRDLSERFLKVINEYMQANGQSAAVEQVPINAPKKRIRGISMSIRETVDLISQNRSLDEVAEQRGISETTIRSHLERFVREGGKIDLDHLMPSDVRRSRIEAAFKEMGEARLTPVRDALGDDYTWEELAVVRLALRQGQSLGEPVG
;
A
#
# COMPACT_ATOMS: atom_id res chain seq x y z
N TYR A 1 -23.20 -9.27 7.59
CA TYR A 1 -22.81 -8.84 8.94
C TYR A 1 -23.04 -7.34 9.09
N HIS A 2 -23.79 -6.92 10.11
CA HIS A 2 -24.06 -5.52 10.42
C HIS A 2 -24.33 -5.33 11.93
N ALA A 3 -24.30 -4.08 12.39
CA ALA A 3 -24.45 -3.75 13.82
C ALA A 3 -25.81 -4.17 14.42
N GLY A 4 -26.85 -4.27 13.62
CA GLY A 4 -28.19 -4.70 14.07
C GLY A 4 -28.35 -6.21 14.26
N LEU A 5 -27.34 -7.04 13.99
CA LEU A 5 -27.37 -8.47 14.33
C LEU A 5 -27.12 -8.68 15.82
N GLU A 6 -27.69 -9.73 16.39
CA GLU A 6 -27.44 -10.17 17.76
C GLU A 6 -25.95 -10.44 17.98
N ARG A 7 -25.49 -10.23 19.23
CA ARG A 7 -24.08 -10.32 19.60
C ARG A 7 -23.49 -11.71 19.32
N ASP A 8 -24.23 -12.77 19.61
CA ASP A 8 -23.76 -14.14 19.43
C ASP A 8 -23.65 -14.51 17.93
N LEU A 9 -24.62 -14.09 17.12
CA LEU A 9 -24.59 -14.30 15.67
C LEU A 9 -23.43 -13.53 15.04
N ARG A 10 -23.14 -12.32 15.53
CA ARG A 10 -21.94 -11.56 15.08
C ARG A 10 -20.65 -12.30 15.39
N ARG A 11 -20.51 -12.82 16.62
CA ARG A 11 -19.33 -13.57 17.02
C ARG A 11 -19.19 -14.85 16.20
N GLU A 12 -20.25 -15.61 16.04
CA GLU A 12 -20.25 -16.84 15.24
C GLU A 12 -19.86 -16.58 13.78
N THR A 13 -20.43 -15.54 13.14
CA THR A 13 -20.09 -15.16 11.77
C THR A 13 -18.62 -14.80 11.63
N GLN A 14 -18.08 -14.04 12.59
CA GLN A 14 -16.68 -13.66 12.62
C GLN A 14 -15.75 -14.86 12.79
N GLU A 15 -16.08 -15.77 13.72
CA GLU A 15 -15.31 -17.00 13.94
C GLU A 15 -15.31 -17.91 12.71
N LYS A 16 -16.45 -18.08 12.05
CA LYS A 16 -16.57 -18.86 10.80
C LYS A 16 -15.65 -18.29 9.70
N PHE A 17 -15.61 -16.97 9.56
CA PHE A 17 -14.73 -16.33 8.59
C PHE A 17 -13.24 -16.48 8.96
N ILE A 18 -12.87 -16.31 10.22
CA ILE A 18 -11.49 -16.47 10.68
C ILE A 18 -11.00 -17.92 10.53
N ARG A 19 -11.90 -18.91 10.70
CA ARG A 19 -11.60 -20.34 10.58
C ARG A 19 -11.74 -20.91 9.17
N ASP A 20 -11.89 -20.07 8.15
CA ASP A 20 -12.08 -20.47 6.74
C ASP A 20 -13.34 -21.33 6.46
N GLN A 21 -14.28 -21.37 7.38
CA GLN A 21 -15.58 -22.03 7.19
C GLN A 21 -16.51 -21.22 6.26
N VAL A 22 -16.25 -19.93 6.11
CA VAL A 22 -16.92 -19.01 5.18
C VAL A 22 -15.86 -18.23 4.44
N GLN A 23 -15.90 -18.26 3.11
CA GLN A 23 -14.92 -17.60 2.26
C GLN A 23 -15.24 -16.12 1.99
N ILE A 24 -16.52 -15.76 2.00
CA ILE A 24 -17.00 -14.42 1.65
C ILE A 24 -17.88 -13.88 2.77
N VAL A 25 -17.62 -12.66 3.18
CA VAL A 25 -18.46 -11.92 4.14
C VAL A 25 -18.92 -10.62 3.50
N VAL A 26 -20.24 -10.44 3.42
CA VAL A 26 -20.85 -9.15 3.06
C VAL A 26 -21.17 -8.43 4.36
N ALA A 27 -20.61 -7.25 4.53
CA ALA A 27 -20.67 -6.54 5.80
C ALA A 27 -20.72 -5.02 5.67
N THR A 28 -21.22 -4.36 6.71
CA THR A 28 -20.99 -2.93 6.94
C THR A 28 -19.65 -2.71 7.64
N ILE A 29 -19.26 -1.45 7.83
CA ILE A 29 -18.03 -1.06 8.56
C ILE A 29 -17.93 -1.71 9.96
N ALA A 30 -19.06 -2.15 10.53
CA ALA A 30 -19.09 -2.84 11.84
C ALA A 30 -18.30 -4.16 11.86
N PHE A 31 -18.09 -4.81 10.72
CA PHE A 31 -17.27 -6.03 10.61
C PHE A 31 -15.77 -5.75 10.72
N GLY A 32 -15.39 -4.50 10.53
CA GLY A 32 -14.00 -4.13 10.43
C GLY A 32 -13.22 -4.09 11.74
N MET A 33 -13.85 -3.78 12.86
CA MET A 33 -13.15 -3.64 14.14
C MET A 33 -12.85 -5.02 14.74
N GLY A 34 -11.54 -5.35 14.86
CA GLY A 34 -11.09 -6.58 15.52
C GLY A 34 -10.84 -7.78 14.60
N ILE A 35 -10.92 -7.64 13.27
CA ILE A 35 -10.55 -8.73 12.36
C ILE A 35 -9.06 -8.66 12.02
N ASP A 36 -8.34 -9.68 12.46
CA ASP A 36 -6.92 -9.87 12.18
C ASP A 36 -6.66 -11.17 11.40
N LYS A 37 -7.40 -11.35 10.29
CA LYS A 37 -7.18 -12.44 9.34
C LYS A 37 -6.09 -12.00 8.35
N PRO A 38 -4.92 -12.66 8.30
CA PRO A 38 -3.78 -12.19 7.50
C PRO A 38 -3.96 -12.43 6.00
N ASP A 39 -4.76 -13.39 5.60
CA ASP A 39 -4.87 -13.92 4.26
C ASP A 39 -6.14 -13.48 3.50
N VAL A 40 -6.67 -12.31 3.81
CA VAL A 40 -7.74 -11.68 3.01
C VAL A 40 -7.20 -11.32 1.64
N ARG A 41 -7.75 -11.94 0.58
CA ARG A 41 -7.29 -11.73 -0.80
C ARG A 41 -8.04 -10.64 -1.56
N LEU A 42 -9.25 -10.32 -1.13
CA LEU A 42 -10.10 -9.36 -1.82
C LEU A 42 -10.88 -8.51 -0.83
N VAL A 43 -10.82 -7.19 -0.99
CA VAL A 43 -11.71 -6.23 -0.32
C VAL A 43 -12.49 -5.48 -1.39
N VAL A 44 -13.82 -5.56 -1.31
CA VAL A 44 -14.70 -4.90 -2.27
C VAL A 44 -15.56 -3.84 -1.57
N HIS A 45 -15.42 -2.60 -1.99
CA HIS A 45 -16.31 -1.52 -1.60
C HIS A 45 -17.42 -1.38 -2.65
N TYR A 46 -18.62 -1.84 -2.30
CA TYR A 46 -19.80 -1.69 -3.14
C TYR A 46 -20.44 -0.30 -2.97
N VAL A 47 -20.19 0.34 -1.85
CA VAL A 47 -20.63 1.70 -1.53
C VAL A 47 -19.39 2.55 -1.28
N LEU A 48 -19.42 3.79 -1.76
CA LEU A 48 -18.33 4.75 -1.56
C LEU A 48 -18.08 4.96 -0.06
N PRO A 49 -16.87 4.73 0.44
CA PRO A 49 -16.48 5.07 1.81
C PRO A 49 -16.66 6.58 2.08
N LYS A 50 -16.95 6.93 3.32
CA LYS A 50 -17.19 8.33 3.69
C LYS A 50 -15.93 9.19 3.63
N THR A 51 -14.76 8.58 3.84
CA THR A 51 -13.47 9.28 3.94
C THR A 51 -12.32 8.45 3.38
N VAL A 52 -11.22 9.10 3.04
CA VAL A 52 -9.99 8.43 2.60
C VAL A 52 -9.41 7.54 3.70
N GLU A 53 -9.47 8.00 4.96
CA GLU A 53 -9.00 7.22 6.12
C GLU A 53 -9.81 5.93 6.30
N GLY A 54 -11.14 6.01 6.16
CA GLY A 54 -12.02 4.83 6.21
C GLY A 54 -11.66 3.84 5.11
N TYR A 55 -11.51 4.30 3.88
CA TYR A 55 -11.05 3.49 2.75
C TYR A 55 -9.70 2.83 3.03
N TYR A 56 -8.71 3.60 3.49
CA TYR A 56 -7.37 3.09 3.81
C TYR A 56 -7.40 2.03 4.92
N GLN A 57 -8.17 2.28 5.99
CA GLN A 57 -8.32 1.34 7.10
C GLN A 57 -8.99 0.03 6.66
N GLU A 58 -9.98 0.09 5.79
CA GLU A 58 -10.72 -1.07 5.29
C GLU A 58 -9.88 -1.87 4.28
N THR A 59 -9.21 -1.21 3.34
CA THR A 59 -8.28 -1.85 2.40
C THR A 59 -7.04 -2.41 3.08
N GLY A 60 -6.59 -1.80 4.19
CA GLY A 60 -5.47 -2.28 5.00
C GLY A 60 -5.69 -3.64 5.68
N ARG A 61 -6.86 -4.26 5.50
CA ARG A 61 -7.14 -5.65 5.93
C ARG A 61 -6.65 -6.68 4.94
N ALA A 62 -6.52 -6.29 3.68
CA ALA A 62 -6.06 -7.17 2.61
C ALA A 62 -4.55 -7.41 2.67
N GLY A 63 -4.12 -8.65 2.43
CA GLY A 63 -2.72 -9.00 2.22
C GLY A 63 -1.78 -8.78 3.40
N ARG A 64 -2.23 -8.89 4.63
CA ARG A 64 -1.39 -8.74 5.83
C ARG A 64 -0.27 -9.79 5.93
N ASP A 65 -0.39 -10.90 5.23
CA ASP A 65 0.66 -11.92 5.07
C ASP A 65 1.72 -11.54 4.02
N GLY A 66 1.57 -10.39 3.36
CA GLY A 66 2.47 -9.89 2.34
C GLY A 66 2.30 -10.53 0.96
N LEU A 67 1.25 -11.34 0.77
CA LEU A 67 0.89 -11.86 -0.55
C LEU A 67 -0.01 -10.88 -1.30
N PRO A 68 -0.04 -10.95 -2.66
CA PRO A 68 -0.91 -10.12 -3.47
C PRO A 68 -2.38 -10.21 -3.06
N SER A 69 -3.06 -9.09 -3.08
CA SER A 69 -4.48 -8.98 -2.77
C SER A 69 -5.07 -7.75 -3.46
N ASP A 70 -6.32 -7.87 -3.86
CA ASP A 70 -7.02 -6.84 -4.62
C ASP A 70 -7.94 -6.01 -3.72
N CYS A 71 -7.97 -4.72 -3.98
CA CYS A 71 -8.91 -3.79 -3.36
C CYS A 71 -9.70 -3.11 -4.47
N VAL A 72 -11.00 -3.41 -4.54
CA VAL A 72 -11.89 -2.91 -5.58
C VAL A 72 -12.88 -1.92 -4.98
N LEU A 73 -12.99 -0.74 -5.58
CA LEU A 73 -13.99 0.25 -5.23
C LEU A 73 -14.91 0.49 -6.43
N PHE A 74 -16.19 0.17 -6.28
CA PHE A 74 -17.23 0.59 -7.23
C PHE A 74 -17.65 2.02 -6.93
N TYR A 75 -17.51 2.87 -7.94
CA TYR A 75 -17.82 4.28 -7.83
C TYR A 75 -18.67 4.73 -9.02
N SER A 76 -19.70 5.49 -8.71
CA SER A 76 -20.52 6.19 -9.69
C SER A 76 -20.74 7.64 -9.26
N TYR A 77 -21.04 8.50 -10.23
CA TYR A 77 -21.32 9.90 -9.94
C TYR A 77 -22.54 10.11 -9.01
N GLY A 78 -23.48 9.13 -8.99
CA GLY A 78 -24.64 9.14 -8.11
C GLY A 78 -24.28 8.93 -6.63
N ASP A 79 -23.11 8.38 -6.34
CA ASP A 79 -22.70 8.13 -4.95
C ASP A 79 -22.38 9.43 -4.21
N ARG A 80 -21.91 10.45 -4.91
CA ARG A 80 -21.77 11.82 -4.36
C ARG A 80 -23.09 12.31 -3.78
N SER A 81 -24.17 12.28 -4.57
CA SER A 81 -25.49 12.78 -4.14
C SER A 81 -26.04 12.04 -2.92
N LYS A 82 -25.77 10.72 -2.82
CA LYS A 82 -26.14 9.94 -1.64
C LYS A 82 -25.40 10.41 -0.39
N GLN A 83 -24.08 10.62 -0.50
CA GLN A 83 -23.27 11.09 0.63
C GLN A 83 -23.65 12.53 1.02
N GLU A 84 -23.89 13.41 0.06
CA GLU A 84 -24.35 14.78 0.30
C GLU A 84 -25.71 14.84 1.03
N TYR A 85 -26.62 13.91 0.71
CA TYR A 85 -27.87 13.78 1.44
C TYR A 85 -27.63 13.47 2.92
N PHE A 86 -26.71 12.55 3.25
CA PHE A 86 -26.40 12.27 4.66
C PHE A 86 -25.66 13.43 5.33
N ILE A 87 -24.79 14.13 4.63
CA ILE A 87 -24.09 15.30 5.16
C ILE A 87 -25.07 16.44 5.45
N SER A 88 -26.10 16.61 4.62
CA SER A 88 -27.13 17.64 4.84
C SER A 88 -27.99 17.43 6.10
N GLN A 89 -27.92 16.22 6.69
CA GLN A 89 -28.63 15.93 7.97
C GLN A 89 -27.76 16.30 9.20
N ILE A 90 -26.52 16.73 9.00
CA ILE A 90 -25.63 17.17 10.09
C ILE A 90 -26.06 18.59 10.50
N GLU A 91 -26.46 18.76 11.76
CA GLU A 91 -26.95 20.03 12.28
C GLU A 91 -25.83 21.04 12.50
N ASP A 92 -24.68 20.58 12.96
CA ASP A 92 -23.50 21.41 13.21
C ASP A 92 -22.82 21.83 11.89
N ASP A 93 -22.70 23.13 11.69
CA ASP A 93 -22.16 23.71 10.46
C ASP A 93 -20.67 23.36 10.27
N GLU A 94 -19.87 23.35 11.35
CA GLU A 94 -18.45 23.04 11.28
C GLU A 94 -18.22 21.55 10.98
N GLU A 95 -19.01 20.67 11.60
CA GLU A 95 -18.97 19.23 11.28
C GLU A 95 -19.41 18.97 9.84
N ARG A 96 -20.43 19.68 9.37
CA ARG A 96 -20.92 19.56 7.99
C ARG A 96 -19.87 19.99 6.97
N ASP A 97 -19.17 21.09 7.21
CA ASP A 97 -18.08 21.55 6.33
C ASP A 97 -16.89 20.58 6.33
N LYS A 98 -16.53 20.02 7.48
CA LYS A 98 -15.54 18.95 7.60
C LYS A 98 -15.96 17.71 6.81
N ALA A 99 -17.23 17.32 6.90
CA ALA A 99 -17.75 16.16 6.16
C ALA A 99 -17.74 16.39 4.65
N HIS A 100 -18.06 17.61 4.18
CA HIS A 100 -17.92 17.98 2.76
C HIS A 100 -16.46 17.90 2.30
N THR A 101 -15.53 18.44 3.09
CA THR A 101 -14.09 18.35 2.77
C THR A 101 -13.62 16.89 2.64
N LYS A 102 -14.03 16.01 3.55
CA LYS A 102 -13.72 14.57 3.51
C LYS A 102 -14.34 13.88 2.30
N LEU A 103 -15.57 14.23 1.95
CA LEU A 103 -16.23 13.73 0.74
C LEU A 103 -15.46 14.16 -0.51
N ASP A 104 -15.08 15.41 -0.63
CA ASP A 104 -14.33 15.88 -1.78
C ASP A 104 -12.96 15.19 -1.92
N GLN A 105 -12.29 14.86 -0.81
CA GLN A 105 -11.03 14.12 -0.79
C GLN A 105 -11.18 12.68 -1.30
N ILE A 106 -12.21 11.94 -0.87
CA ILE A 106 -12.44 10.57 -1.35
C ILE A 106 -12.90 10.57 -2.82
N LEU A 107 -13.67 11.56 -3.26
CA LEU A 107 -14.05 11.73 -4.65
C LEU A 107 -12.82 12.05 -5.52
N ALA A 108 -11.91 12.89 -5.03
CA ALA A 108 -10.64 13.15 -5.70
C ALA A 108 -9.84 11.86 -5.91
N LEU A 109 -9.76 10.97 -4.88
CA LEU A 109 -9.13 9.65 -5.02
C LEU A 109 -9.79 8.82 -6.13
N CYS A 110 -11.13 8.86 -6.25
CA CYS A 110 -11.86 8.10 -7.28
C CYS A 110 -11.62 8.65 -8.69
N ASP A 111 -11.49 9.97 -8.84
CA ASP A 111 -11.36 10.65 -10.14
C ASP A 111 -9.89 10.85 -10.58
N LEU A 112 -8.90 10.33 -9.83
CA LEU A 112 -7.48 10.47 -10.16
C LEU A 112 -7.12 9.94 -11.54
N GLN A 113 -6.25 10.67 -12.20
CA GLN A 113 -5.55 10.24 -13.44
C GLN A 113 -4.07 9.91 -13.16
N THR A 114 -3.64 10.05 -11.91
CA THR A 114 -2.29 9.76 -11.43
C THR A 114 -2.32 8.58 -10.45
N CYS A 115 -1.16 8.12 -10.01
CA CYS A 115 -1.04 6.97 -9.13
C CYS A 115 -1.88 7.13 -7.84
N ARG A 116 -2.84 6.22 -7.63
CA ARG A 116 -3.71 6.23 -6.42
C ARG A 116 -2.92 6.03 -5.14
N ARG A 117 -1.86 5.21 -5.17
CA ARG A 117 -1.03 4.97 -3.98
C ARG A 117 -0.20 6.19 -3.62
N ALA A 118 0.27 6.95 -4.61
CA ALA A 118 0.95 8.23 -4.35
C ALA A 118 0.02 9.20 -3.63
N TYR A 119 -1.21 9.35 -4.10
CA TYR A 119 -2.22 10.20 -3.45
C TYR A 119 -2.50 9.77 -2.00
N LEU A 120 -2.66 8.46 -1.75
CA LEU A 120 -2.92 7.94 -0.40
C LEU A 120 -1.74 8.21 0.54
N MET A 121 -0.50 8.05 0.06
CA MET A 121 0.69 8.32 0.88
C MET A 121 0.82 9.81 1.18
N GLU A 122 0.66 10.67 0.19
CA GLU A 122 0.68 12.11 0.36
C GLU A 122 -0.43 12.60 1.31
N TYR A 123 -1.64 12.04 1.18
CA TYR A 123 -2.75 12.32 2.10
C TYR A 123 -2.41 11.97 3.56
N LEU A 124 -1.66 10.89 3.78
CA LEU A 124 -1.22 10.45 5.10
C LEU A 124 0.07 11.12 5.58
N GLY A 125 0.60 12.08 4.82
CA GLY A 125 1.81 12.84 5.18
C GLY A 125 3.12 12.12 4.82
N GLU A 126 3.07 11.08 3.98
CA GLU A 126 4.25 10.36 3.50
C GLU A 126 4.57 10.76 2.05
N SER A 127 5.84 11.03 1.75
CA SER A 127 6.27 11.25 0.37
C SER A 127 6.36 9.92 -0.39
N TRP A 128 5.82 9.89 -1.61
CA TRP A 128 5.94 8.75 -2.51
C TRP A 128 6.93 9.07 -3.63
N PRO A 129 8.18 8.57 -3.57
CA PRO A 129 9.23 8.98 -4.51
C PRO A 129 9.08 8.37 -5.92
N LYS A 130 8.12 7.46 -6.12
CA LYS A 130 7.90 6.78 -7.40
C LYS A 130 6.76 7.42 -8.16
N THR A 131 6.91 7.56 -9.47
CA THR A 131 5.84 8.00 -10.38
C THR A 131 4.80 6.90 -10.63
N ASP A 132 5.16 5.64 -10.40
CA ASP A 132 4.39 4.44 -10.64
C ASP A 132 4.46 3.50 -9.44
N CYS A 133 3.34 2.93 -9.01
CA CYS A 133 3.31 1.97 -7.90
C CYS A 133 3.30 0.50 -8.36
N GLY A 134 3.15 0.24 -9.66
CA GLY A 134 3.06 -1.11 -10.23
C GLY A 134 1.88 -1.95 -9.73
N GLY A 135 0.82 -1.33 -9.16
CA GLY A 135 -0.24 -2.10 -8.53
C GLY A 135 -1.60 -1.40 -8.41
N CYS A 136 -1.77 -0.17 -8.88
CA CYS A 136 -3.10 0.43 -8.98
C CYS A 136 -3.59 0.40 -10.44
N ASP A 137 -4.89 0.52 -10.62
CA ASP A 137 -5.53 0.53 -11.94
C ASP A 137 -4.92 1.56 -12.91
N ILE A 138 -4.53 2.73 -12.40
CA ILE A 138 -3.88 3.75 -13.23
C ILE A 138 -2.48 3.33 -13.70
N CYS A 139 -1.70 2.70 -12.83
CA CYS A 139 -0.33 2.29 -13.15
C CYS A 139 -0.27 0.98 -13.96
N LEU A 140 -1.25 0.09 -13.79
CA LEU A 140 -1.31 -1.20 -14.49
C LEU A 140 -1.88 -1.09 -15.91
N LEU A 141 -2.77 -0.12 -16.15
CA LEU A 141 -3.36 0.05 -17.47
C LEU A 141 -2.37 0.73 -18.42
N PRO A 142 -2.04 0.11 -19.56
CA PRO A 142 -1.27 0.80 -20.58
C PRO A 142 -2.04 2.04 -21.04
N ARG A 143 -1.41 3.18 -20.95
CA ARG A 143 -1.99 4.46 -21.38
C ARG A 143 -1.37 4.88 -22.71
N GLU A 144 -2.16 5.53 -23.54
CA GLU A 144 -1.70 6.14 -24.76
C GLU A 144 -1.91 7.66 -24.70
N GLU A 145 -0.95 8.39 -25.21
CA GLU A 145 -1.10 9.82 -25.42
C GLU A 145 -1.87 10.07 -26.70
N PHE A 146 -2.77 11.04 -26.68
CA PHE A 146 -3.50 11.48 -27.87
C PHE A 146 -3.66 13.00 -27.87
N ASP A 147 -3.78 13.57 -29.08
CA ASP A 147 -4.06 14.98 -29.25
C ASP A 147 -5.53 15.27 -28.89
N ALA A 148 -5.72 15.87 -27.72
CA ALA A 148 -7.02 16.25 -27.19
C ALA A 148 -7.42 17.68 -27.55
N THR A 149 -6.65 18.40 -28.38
CA THR A 149 -6.83 19.83 -28.65
C THR A 149 -8.24 20.12 -29.16
N GLU A 150 -8.70 19.40 -30.18
CA GLU A 150 -10.01 19.64 -30.79
C GLU A 150 -11.15 19.34 -29.85
N ILE A 151 -11.09 18.20 -29.14
CA ILE A 151 -12.15 17.81 -28.21
C ILE A 151 -12.20 18.73 -26.98
N ALA A 152 -11.04 19.20 -26.49
CA ALA A 152 -10.99 20.19 -25.43
C ALA A 152 -11.64 21.49 -25.84
N GLN A 153 -11.35 21.98 -27.04
CA GLN A 153 -11.99 23.18 -27.59
C GLN A 153 -13.51 23.03 -27.71
N LYS A 154 -14.00 21.86 -28.16
CA LYS A 154 -15.44 21.57 -28.25
C LYS A 154 -16.09 21.59 -26.87
N ILE A 155 -15.48 20.94 -25.88
CA ILE A 155 -15.99 20.85 -24.49
C ILE A 155 -16.00 22.26 -23.85
N LEU A 156 -14.91 23.02 -23.92
CA LEU A 156 -14.82 24.36 -23.34
C LEU A 156 -15.80 25.34 -24.04
N SER A 157 -15.92 25.27 -25.36
CA SER A 157 -16.89 26.08 -26.11
C SER A 157 -18.33 25.75 -25.75
N ALA A 158 -18.64 24.46 -25.54
CA ALA A 158 -19.96 24.04 -25.09
C ALA A 158 -20.26 24.54 -23.67
N ALA A 159 -19.29 24.48 -22.74
CA ALA A 159 -19.45 25.01 -21.38
C ALA A 159 -19.78 26.52 -21.40
N ILE A 160 -19.04 27.32 -22.18
CA ILE A 160 -19.28 28.77 -22.36
C ILE A 160 -20.67 29.02 -22.95
N ARG A 161 -21.01 28.35 -24.05
CA ARG A 161 -22.27 28.58 -24.77
C ARG A 161 -23.50 28.12 -24.04
N THR A 162 -23.35 27.14 -23.11
CA THR A 162 -24.43 26.74 -22.19
C THR A 162 -24.56 27.65 -20.98
N GLY A 163 -23.63 28.60 -20.80
CA GLY A 163 -23.66 29.62 -19.75
C GLY A 163 -22.97 29.25 -18.46
N GLU A 164 -22.13 28.20 -18.45
CA GLU A 164 -21.31 27.76 -17.30
C GLU A 164 -22.16 27.43 -16.04
N ARG A 165 -23.37 26.90 -16.25
CA ARG A 165 -24.38 26.64 -15.21
C ARG A 165 -24.80 25.18 -15.08
N PHE A 166 -24.17 24.29 -15.83
CA PHE A 166 -24.57 22.91 -15.93
C PHE A 166 -23.43 21.97 -15.56
N GLY A 167 -23.80 20.80 -15.04
CA GLY A 167 -22.85 19.75 -14.71
C GLY A 167 -22.44 18.92 -15.92
N VAL A 168 -21.57 17.94 -15.67
CA VAL A 168 -20.95 17.07 -16.68
C VAL A 168 -21.99 16.39 -17.56
N ASN A 169 -23.01 15.77 -16.98
CA ASN A 169 -24.01 14.99 -17.73
C ASN A 169 -24.76 15.86 -18.75
N TYR A 170 -25.18 17.04 -18.34
CA TYR A 170 -25.90 17.96 -19.24
C TYR A 170 -25.00 18.46 -20.37
N LEU A 171 -23.74 18.76 -20.07
CA LEU A 171 -22.76 19.19 -21.08
C LEU A 171 -22.51 18.07 -22.12
N VAL A 172 -22.37 16.83 -21.65
CA VAL A 172 -22.22 15.65 -22.51
C VAL A 172 -23.46 15.41 -23.36
N ASP A 173 -24.67 15.58 -22.83
CA ASP A 173 -25.91 15.49 -23.60
C ASP A 173 -25.95 16.49 -24.73
N VAL A 174 -25.56 17.75 -24.50
CA VAL A 174 -25.47 18.78 -25.53
C VAL A 174 -24.44 18.42 -26.60
N LEU A 175 -23.24 18.00 -26.19
CA LEU A 175 -22.15 17.64 -27.12
C LEU A 175 -22.51 16.42 -27.98
N ARG A 176 -23.25 15.46 -27.45
CA ARG A 176 -23.71 14.27 -28.18
C ARG A 176 -24.97 14.50 -29.01
N GLY A 177 -25.63 15.66 -28.83
CA GLY A 177 -26.88 15.95 -29.53
C GLY A 177 -28.08 15.15 -28.93
N ALA A 178 -28.06 14.86 -27.63
CA ALA A 178 -29.19 14.23 -26.96
C ALA A 178 -30.31 15.26 -26.73
N ALA A 179 -31.31 15.23 -27.61
CA ALA A 179 -32.44 16.16 -27.55
C ALA A 179 -33.48 15.76 -26.49
N ASN A 180 -33.02 15.54 -25.26
CA ASN A 180 -33.90 15.25 -24.12
C ASN A 180 -34.71 16.48 -23.69
N LYS A 181 -35.73 16.26 -22.79
CA LYS A 181 -36.64 17.33 -22.36
C LYS A 181 -35.90 18.53 -21.76
N ALA A 182 -34.80 18.29 -21.03
CA ALA A 182 -34.06 19.36 -20.36
C ALA A 182 -33.26 20.23 -21.35
N VAL A 183 -32.69 19.65 -22.41
CA VAL A 183 -31.94 20.34 -23.46
C VAL A 183 -32.88 21.16 -24.35
N ARG A 184 -34.05 20.56 -24.75
CA ARG A 184 -35.06 21.22 -25.56
C ARG A 184 -35.72 22.38 -24.85
N ALA A 185 -36.12 22.20 -23.60
CA ALA A 185 -36.79 23.25 -22.83
C ALA A 185 -35.96 24.53 -22.67
N ARG A 186 -34.64 24.42 -22.83
CA ARG A 186 -33.71 25.58 -22.72
C ARG A 186 -33.18 26.05 -24.07
N GLY A 187 -33.73 25.57 -25.18
CA GLY A 187 -33.29 25.96 -26.53
C GLY A 187 -31.84 25.57 -26.88
N ARG A 188 -31.22 24.64 -26.13
CA ARG A 188 -29.79 24.32 -26.32
C ARG A 188 -29.55 23.39 -27.52
N HIS A 189 -30.59 22.82 -28.11
CA HIS A 189 -30.53 22.04 -29.36
C HIS A 189 -30.26 22.93 -30.59
N GLU A 190 -30.39 24.24 -30.45
CA GLU A 190 -30.09 25.22 -31.51
C GLU A 190 -28.65 25.73 -31.46
N LEU A 191 -27.90 25.40 -30.41
CA LEU A 191 -26.52 25.87 -30.29
C LEU A 191 -25.61 25.20 -31.32
N PRO A 192 -24.61 25.93 -31.87
CA PRO A 192 -23.63 25.36 -32.81
C PRO A 192 -22.82 24.19 -32.22
N VAL A 193 -22.80 24.07 -30.91
CA VAL A 193 -22.10 22.99 -30.18
C VAL A 193 -22.97 21.75 -29.94
N PHE A 194 -24.26 21.78 -30.36
CA PHE A 194 -25.15 20.65 -30.23
C PHE A 194 -24.79 19.53 -31.21
N GLY A 195 -24.48 18.36 -30.70
CA GLY A 195 -24.18 17.19 -31.51
C GLY A 195 -22.79 17.16 -32.17
N ILE A 196 -21.89 18.12 -31.88
CA ILE A 196 -20.57 18.20 -32.52
C ILE A 196 -19.63 17.05 -32.11
N SER A 197 -20.00 16.27 -31.08
CA SER A 197 -19.27 15.11 -30.58
C SER A 197 -20.16 13.86 -30.57
N LYS A 198 -21.15 13.76 -31.48
CA LYS A 198 -22.12 12.68 -31.55
C LYS A 198 -21.50 11.29 -31.71
N GLY A 199 -20.32 11.21 -32.34
CA GLY A 199 -19.60 9.94 -32.57
C GLY A 199 -18.79 9.44 -31.38
N ILE A 200 -18.68 10.23 -30.29
CA ILE A 200 -17.91 9.85 -29.10
C ILE A 200 -18.85 9.28 -28.06
N ASP A 201 -18.41 8.23 -27.36
CA ASP A 201 -19.18 7.62 -26.29
C ASP A 201 -19.41 8.59 -25.12
N ALA A 202 -20.52 8.42 -24.40
CA ALA A 202 -20.87 9.31 -23.30
C ALA A 202 -19.87 9.26 -22.13
N ASP A 203 -19.40 8.07 -21.81
CA ASP A 203 -18.49 7.87 -20.69
C ASP A 203 -17.08 8.32 -21.06
N GLU A 204 -16.66 8.15 -22.31
CA GLU A 204 -15.43 8.72 -22.84
C GLU A 204 -15.45 10.28 -22.79
N LEU A 205 -16.55 10.92 -23.18
CA LEU A 205 -16.70 12.37 -23.06
C LEU A 205 -16.69 12.85 -21.60
N LYS A 206 -17.32 12.10 -20.69
CA LYS A 206 -17.26 12.41 -19.24
C LYS A 206 -15.84 12.33 -18.71
N GLU A 207 -15.09 11.34 -19.14
CA GLU A 207 -13.68 11.20 -18.75
C GLU A 207 -12.82 12.35 -19.28
N MET A 208 -13.04 12.77 -20.52
CA MET A 208 -12.38 13.95 -21.09
C MET A 208 -12.72 15.23 -20.31
N VAL A 209 -13.99 15.43 -19.94
CA VAL A 209 -14.38 16.59 -19.12
C VAL A 209 -13.67 16.56 -17.76
N ARG A 210 -13.58 15.39 -17.11
CA ARG A 210 -12.83 15.22 -15.85
C ARG A 210 -11.35 15.55 -16.04
N SER A 211 -10.74 15.05 -17.12
CA SER A 211 -9.35 15.35 -17.44
C SER A 211 -9.12 16.84 -17.61
N LEU A 212 -10.07 17.58 -18.21
CA LEU A 212 -9.97 19.04 -18.34
C LEU A 212 -10.11 19.76 -16.99
N VAL A 213 -10.89 19.22 -16.05
CA VAL A 213 -10.96 19.73 -14.67
C VAL A 213 -9.64 19.49 -13.94
N THR A 214 -9.09 18.28 -14.02
CA THR A 214 -7.81 17.92 -13.39
C THR A 214 -6.64 18.75 -13.95
N ASN A 215 -6.67 19.05 -15.25
CA ASN A 215 -5.66 19.91 -15.90
C ASN A 215 -5.95 21.42 -15.72
N GLY A 216 -6.93 21.79 -14.90
CA GLY A 216 -7.23 23.18 -14.57
C GLY A 216 -7.85 24.03 -15.69
N LEU A 217 -8.29 23.42 -16.81
CA LEU A 217 -8.97 24.12 -17.92
C LEU A 217 -10.46 24.36 -17.64
N LEU A 218 -11.07 23.45 -16.84
CA LEU A 218 -12.40 23.61 -16.27
C LEU A 218 -12.31 23.66 -14.74
N VAL A 219 -13.27 24.30 -14.11
CA VAL A 219 -13.44 24.30 -12.65
C VAL A 219 -14.87 23.90 -12.31
N GLN A 220 -15.02 23.11 -11.26
CA GLN A 220 -16.31 22.80 -10.70
C GLN A 220 -16.70 23.87 -9.67
N ARG A 221 -17.96 24.30 -9.69
CA ARG A 221 -18.51 25.30 -8.77
C ARG A 221 -19.77 24.78 -8.10
N GLY A 222 -19.90 25.06 -6.82
CA GLY A 222 -21.04 24.65 -5.99
C GLY A 222 -20.89 23.26 -5.38
N SER A 223 -21.51 23.10 -4.21
CA SER A 223 -21.71 21.81 -3.54
C SER A 223 -23.09 21.25 -3.95
N GLY A 224 -23.26 19.95 -3.94
CA GLY A 224 -24.53 19.28 -4.27
C GLY A 224 -24.70 18.95 -5.75
N TYR A 225 -24.91 19.92 -6.57
CA TYR A 225 -24.98 19.77 -8.03
C TYR A 225 -23.90 20.63 -8.71
N PRO A 226 -22.66 20.17 -8.74
CA PRO A 226 -21.57 20.99 -9.24
C PRO A 226 -21.77 21.35 -10.71
N THR A 227 -21.60 22.63 -11.01
CA THR A 227 -21.60 23.16 -12.36
C THR A 227 -20.19 23.33 -12.88
N LEU A 228 -20.02 23.29 -14.17
CA LEU A 228 -18.73 23.47 -14.85
C LEU A 228 -18.58 24.91 -15.36
N ALA A 229 -17.46 25.51 -15.05
CA ALA A 229 -17.05 26.79 -15.61
C ALA A 229 -15.66 26.69 -16.23
N VAL A 230 -15.42 27.50 -17.26
CA VAL A 230 -14.10 27.60 -17.91
C VAL A 230 -13.18 28.47 -17.06
N SER A 231 -12.03 27.95 -16.70
CA SER A 231 -11.02 28.65 -15.92
C SER A 231 -10.34 29.78 -16.73
N ALA A 232 -9.54 30.60 -16.06
CA ALA A 232 -8.69 31.57 -16.75
C ALA A 232 -7.70 30.89 -17.72
N GLN A 233 -7.16 29.72 -17.32
CA GLN A 233 -6.29 28.91 -18.15
C GLN A 233 -7.04 28.31 -19.35
N GLY A 234 -8.26 27.81 -19.15
CA GLY A 234 -9.10 27.30 -20.23
C GLY A 234 -9.46 28.38 -21.27
N ARG A 235 -9.72 29.62 -20.84
CA ARG A 235 -9.94 30.74 -21.75
C ARG A 235 -8.66 31.10 -22.54
N LYS A 236 -7.50 31.08 -21.88
CA LYS A 236 -6.20 31.28 -22.54
C LYS A 236 -5.96 30.20 -23.60
N PHE A 237 -6.21 28.95 -23.27
CA PHE A 237 -6.09 27.80 -24.18
C PHE A 237 -6.96 28.00 -25.46
N LEU A 238 -8.21 28.43 -25.30
CA LEU A 238 -9.09 28.69 -26.43
C LEU A 238 -8.58 29.84 -27.31
N ASN A 239 -8.08 30.94 -26.71
CA ASN A 239 -7.62 32.12 -27.42
C ASN A 239 -6.29 31.88 -28.15
N ASN A 240 -5.35 31.19 -27.51
CA ASN A 240 -4.01 30.98 -28.04
C ASN A 240 -3.93 29.77 -28.97
N ARG A 241 -5.00 28.96 -29.09
CA ARG A 241 -5.02 27.71 -29.85
C ARG A 241 -3.86 26.79 -29.48
N GLU A 242 -3.60 26.70 -28.18
CA GLU A 242 -2.55 25.82 -27.64
C GLU A 242 -2.87 24.36 -27.95
N LYS A 243 -1.83 23.53 -28.08
CA LYS A 243 -2.01 22.09 -28.22
C LYS A 243 -2.18 21.49 -26.83
N LEU A 244 -3.05 20.49 -26.73
CA LEU A 244 -3.29 19.73 -25.51
C LEU A 244 -3.12 18.23 -25.79
N THR A 245 -2.13 17.62 -25.14
CA THR A 245 -1.99 16.18 -25.13
C THR A 245 -2.58 15.65 -23.82
N LEU A 246 -3.49 14.71 -23.90
CA LEU A 246 -4.03 13.97 -22.76
C LEU A 246 -3.66 12.49 -22.89
N THR A 247 -3.73 11.78 -21.77
CA THR A 247 -3.56 10.32 -21.74
C THR A 247 -4.91 9.66 -21.54
N ARG A 248 -5.15 8.56 -22.24
CA ARG A 248 -6.31 7.69 -22.02
C ARG A 248 -5.88 6.23 -21.86
N PRO A 249 -6.64 5.39 -21.17
CA PRO A 249 -6.38 3.96 -21.19
C PRO A 249 -6.40 3.45 -22.65
N LYS A 250 -5.42 2.64 -23.04
CA LYS A 250 -5.49 1.91 -24.30
C LYS A 250 -6.75 1.05 -24.26
N GLN A 251 -7.60 1.15 -25.28
CA GLN A 251 -8.72 0.23 -25.47
C GLN A 251 -8.16 -1.16 -25.85
N THR A 252 -7.60 -1.86 -24.90
CA THR A 252 -7.45 -3.31 -24.99
C THR A 252 -8.77 -3.90 -24.53
N ALA A 253 -9.30 -4.85 -25.31
CA ALA A 253 -10.48 -5.63 -24.89
C ALA A 253 -10.32 -5.99 -23.41
N PRO A 254 -11.41 -5.99 -22.60
CA PRO A 254 -11.31 -6.26 -21.19
C PRO A 254 -10.80 -7.69 -20.99
N VAL A 255 -9.50 -7.82 -20.92
CA VAL A 255 -8.87 -8.99 -20.36
C VAL A 255 -9.02 -8.77 -18.87
N LEU A 256 -10.04 -9.40 -18.29
CA LEU A 256 -10.06 -9.73 -16.86
C LEU A 256 -8.91 -10.72 -16.60
N GLN A 257 -7.70 -10.28 -16.87
CA GLN A 257 -6.54 -10.87 -16.24
C GLN A 257 -6.51 -10.25 -14.85
N ALA A 258 -6.82 -11.07 -13.87
CA ALA A 258 -6.32 -10.87 -12.54
C ALA A 258 -4.80 -10.71 -12.68
N THR A 259 -4.35 -9.47 -12.88
CA THR A 259 -2.95 -9.12 -12.86
C THR A 259 -2.55 -9.12 -11.40
N SER A 260 -2.27 -10.31 -10.88
CA SER A 260 -1.43 -10.44 -9.70
C SER A 260 -0.15 -9.65 -9.98
N GLY A 261 -0.08 -8.47 -9.37
CA GLY A 261 1.05 -7.57 -9.52
C GLY A 261 2.33 -8.20 -9.01
N SER A 262 3.31 -8.11 -9.84
CA SER A 262 4.73 -8.36 -9.71
C SER A 262 5.24 -9.60 -10.44
N ASP A 263 6.12 -9.37 -11.42
CA ASP A 263 7.01 -10.34 -12.10
C ASP A 263 7.99 -11.04 -11.13
N ARG A 264 7.47 -11.67 -10.11
CA ARG A 264 8.12 -12.65 -9.22
C ARG A 264 7.08 -13.60 -8.65
N GLU A 265 6.15 -14.06 -9.45
CA GLU A 265 5.52 -15.33 -9.17
C GLU A 265 6.60 -16.39 -9.28
N THR A 266 7.14 -16.80 -8.16
CA THR A 266 7.76 -18.12 -8.07
C THR A 266 6.65 -19.08 -8.45
N ALA A 267 6.74 -19.62 -9.67
CA ALA A 267 5.77 -20.57 -10.20
C ALA A 267 5.78 -21.81 -9.29
N TYR A 268 4.91 -21.84 -8.30
CA TYR A 268 4.73 -23.00 -7.43
C TYR A 268 3.69 -23.93 -8.01
N ASP A 269 3.75 -25.21 -7.66
CA ASP A 269 2.76 -26.19 -8.06
C ASP A 269 1.44 -25.95 -7.33
N THR A 270 0.41 -25.51 -8.08
CA THR A 270 -0.90 -25.16 -7.53
C THR A 270 -1.64 -26.38 -6.99
N ARG A 271 -1.46 -27.56 -7.58
CA ARG A 271 -2.10 -28.79 -7.10
C ARG A 271 -1.53 -29.23 -5.77
N LEU A 272 -0.20 -29.23 -5.66
CA LEU A 272 0.45 -29.49 -4.37
C LEU A 272 0.07 -28.45 -3.32
N PHE A 273 -0.02 -27.19 -3.70
CA PHE A 273 -0.49 -26.15 -2.79
C PHE A 273 -1.89 -26.44 -2.25
N ASP A 274 -2.83 -26.88 -3.12
CA ASP A 274 -4.20 -27.19 -2.73
C ASP A 274 -4.25 -28.38 -1.79
N GLU A 275 -3.44 -29.44 -2.02
CA GLU A 275 -3.33 -30.59 -1.12
C GLU A 275 -2.75 -30.19 0.25
N LEU A 276 -1.71 -29.36 0.27
CA LEU A 276 -1.15 -28.84 1.53
C LEU A 276 -2.12 -27.91 2.26
N ALA A 277 -2.94 -27.14 1.53
CA ALA A 277 -3.96 -26.30 2.11
C ALA A 277 -5.10 -27.13 2.73
N ALA A 278 -5.48 -28.24 2.09
CA ALA A 278 -6.47 -29.17 2.61
C ALA A 278 -5.96 -29.84 3.91
N LEU A 279 -4.71 -30.33 3.93
CA LEU A 279 -4.08 -30.88 5.13
C LEU A 279 -4.01 -29.86 6.26
N ARG A 280 -3.62 -28.63 5.93
CA ARG A 280 -3.60 -27.52 6.90
C ARG A 280 -4.96 -27.28 7.52
N LEU A 281 -6.02 -27.26 6.70
CA LEU A 281 -7.38 -27.03 7.17
C LEU A 281 -7.87 -28.17 8.07
N GLU A 282 -7.55 -29.42 7.73
CA GLU A 282 -7.84 -30.60 8.58
C GLU A 282 -7.18 -30.44 9.95
N ILE A 283 -5.87 -30.17 10.01
CA ILE A 283 -5.15 -29.98 11.27
C ILE A 283 -5.69 -28.80 12.08
N ALA A 284 -6.04 -27.71 11.42
CA ALA A 284 -6.61 -26.51 12.03
C ALA A 284 -7.97 -26.80 12.67
N THR A 285 -8.80 -27.58 11.98
CA THR A 285 -10.11 -28.01 12.48
C THR A 285 -9.98 -28.93 13.69
N ASP A 286 -9.10 -29.92 13.63
CA ASP A 286 -8.83 -30.83 14.75
C ASP A 286 -8.33 -30.12 16.00
N ARG A 287 -7.57 -29.03 15.81
CA ARG A 287 -7.01 -28.22 16.92
C ARG A 287 -7.88 -27.05 17.32
N GLU A 288 -9.01 -26.85 16.66
CA GLU A 288 -9.92 -25.71 16.87
C GLU A 288 -9.23 -24.33 16.74
N VAL A 289 -8.23 -24.23 15.87
CA VAL A 289 -7.48 -22.99 15.61
C VAL A 289 -7.66 -22.51 14.16
N PRO A 290 -7.47 -21.21 13.86
CA PRO A 290 -7.43 -20.72 12.49
C PRO A 290 -6.32 -21.36 11.66
N ALA A 291 -6.58 -21.65 10.38
CA ALA A 291 -5.65 -22.33 9.49
C ALA A 291 -4.28 -21.61 9.34
N TYR A 292 -4.27 -20.29 9.34
CA TYR A 292 -3.03 -19.49 9.26
C TYR A 292 -2.09 -19.67 10.48
N GLN A 293 -2.60 -20.12 11.62
CA GLN A 293 -1.77 -20.43 12.79
C GLN A 293 -0.95 -21.72 12.59
N ILE A 294 -1.48 -22.68 11.84
CA ILE A 294 -0.72 -23.86 11.42
C ILE A 294 0.40 -23.41 10.47
N PHE A 295 0.04 -22.93 9.27
CA PHE A 295 0.97 -22.31 8.33
C PHE A 295 0.27 -21.22 7.53
N GLY A 296 0.96 -20.08 7.30
CA GLY A 296 0.50 -19.04 6.38
C GLY A 296 0.59 -19.51 4.92
N ASN A 297 -0.19 -18.90 4.03
CA ASN A 297 -0.18 -19.22 2.60
C ASN A 297 1.22 -19.11 1.99
N LYS A 298 2.04 -18.15 2.42
CA LYS A 298 3.42 -18.01 1.98
C LYS A 298 4.29 -19.24 2.30
N SER A 299 4.07 -19.86 3.47
CA SER A 299 4.77 -21.10 3.82
C SER A 299 4.36 -22.25 2.90
N LEU A 300 3.05 -22.39 2.61
CA LEU A 300 2.56 -23.42 1.71
C LEU A 300 3.04 -23.21 0.26
N GLN A 301 3.08 -21.97 -0.22
CA GLN A 301 3.64 -21.66 -1.54
C GLN A 301 5.12 -22.06 -1.63
N GLN A 302 5.90 -21.76 -0.59
CA GLN A 302 7.31 -22.19 -0.53
C GLN A 302 7.44 -23.71 -0.46
N MET A 303 6.58 -24.41 0.27
CA MET A 303 6.55 -25.87 0.28
C MET A 303 6.22 -26.43 -1.11
N ALA A 304 5.23 -25.88 -1.80
CA ALA A 304 4.82 -26.29 -3.13
C ALA A 304 5.87 -25.94 -4.22
N PHE A 305 6.67 -24.90 -3.99
CA PHE A 305 7.76 -24.52 -4.88
C PHE A 305 9.03 -25.37 -4.67
N HIS A 306 9.48 -25.47 -3.40
CA HIS A 306 10.75 -26.13 -3.07
C HIS A 306 10.62 -27.63 -2.90
N MET A 307 9.43 -28.15 -2.69
CA MET A 307 9.13 -29.57 -2.48
C MET A 307 10.12 -30.26 -1.52
N PRO A 308 10.22 -29.77 -0.26
CA PRO A 308 11.19 -30.31 0.70
C PRO A 308 10.94 -31.81 0.95
N ARG A 309 12.00 -32.64 0.90
CA ARG A 309 11.89 -34.10 1.07
C ARG A 309 12.23 -34.61 2.47
N ASN A 310 12.85 -33.77 3.29
CA ASN A 310 13.30 -34.11 4.63
C ASN A 310 13.17 -32.90 5.56
N GLU A 311 13.31 -33.13 6.85
CA GLU A 311 13.19 -32.10 7.89
C GLU A 311 14.20 -30.95 7.71
N ALA A 312 15.43 -31.25 7.28
CA ALA A 312 16.45 -30.21 7.04
C ALA A 312 16.08 -29.25 5.91
N ALA A 313 15.41 -29.72 4.85
CA ALA A 313 14.87 -28.88 3.80
C ALA A 313 13.58 -28.16 4.25
N PHE A 314 12.74 -28.85 5.02
CA PHE A 314 11.49 -28.31 5.54
C PHE A 314 11.74 -27.17 6.55
N SER A 315 12.77 -27.27 7.37
CA SER A 315 13.14 -26.21 8.34
C SER A 315 13.55 -24.88 7.69
N ARG A 316 13.91 -24.89 6.38
CA ARG A 316 14.26 -23.68 5.63
C ARG A 316 13.05 -22.91 5.12
N ILE A 317 11.86 -23.47 5.19
CA ILE A 317 10.62 -22.83 4.79
C ILE A 317 10.28 -21.70 5.77
N SER A 318 9.90 -20.55 5.24
CA SER A 318 9.51 -19.40 6.06
C SER A 318 8.30 -19.75 6.94
N GLY A 319 8.40 -19.48 8.24
CA GLY A 319 7.33 -19.79 9.21
C GLY A 319 7.39 -21.19 9.80
N VAL A 320 8.42 -22.00 9.45
CA VAL A 320 8.75 -23.26 10.13
C VAL A 320 9.80 -22.97 11.20
N GLY A 321 9.36 -22.91 12.45
CA GLY A 321 10.24 -22.87 13.62
C GLY A 321 10.34 -24.24 14.25
N ASP A 322 11.21 -24.42 15.26
CA ASP A 322 11.50 -25.69 15.91
C ASP A 322 10.25 -26.41 16.44
N ALA A 323 9.27 -25.69 16.97
CA ALA A 323 8.03 -26.26 17.45
C ALA A 323 7.20 -26.86 16.31
N LYS A 324 7.03 -26.12 15.20
CA LYS A 324 6.28 -26.59 14.03
C LYS A 324 7.04 -27.68 13.26
N LEU A 325 8.37 -27.63 13.26
CA LEU A 325 9.19 -28.68 12.68
C LEU A 325 8.93 -30.02 13.37
N ARG A 326 8.98 -30.07 14.69
CA ARG A 326 8.73 -31.31 15.48
C ARG A 326 7.31 -31.83 15.38
N ASP A 327 6.35 -30.91 15.29
CA ASP A 327 4.93 -31.21 15.41
C ASP A 327 4.23 -31.50 14.08
N LEU A 328 4.70 -30.89 12.99
CA LEU A 328 3.99 -30.87 11.69
C LEU A 328 4.82 -31.42 10.52
N SER A 329 6.16 -31.54 10.65
CA SER A 329 7.02 -31.92 9.53
C SER A 329 6.63 -33.27 8.93
N GLU A 330 6.38 -34.27 9.73
CA GLU A 330 6.05 -35.63 9.26
C GLU A 330 4.82 -35.64 8.36
N ARG A 331 3.73 -34.99 8.78
CA ARG A 331 2.46 -34.96 8.04
C ARG A 331 2.61 -34.22 6.69
N PHE A 332 3.26 -33.05 6.70
CA PHE A 332 3.46 -32.26 5.50
C PHE A 332 4.47 -32.89 4.53
N LEU A 333 5.57 -33.44 5.04
CA LEU A 333 6.56 -34.15 4.23
C LEU A 333 5.98 -35.42 3.60
N LYS A 334 5.07 -36.12 4.28
CA LYS A 334 4.36 -37.26 3.73
C LYS A 334 3.58 -36.87 2.47
N VAL A 335 2.74 -35.84 2.55
CA VAL A 335 1.95 -35.36 1.40
C VAL A 335 2.87 -34.92 0.26
N ILE A 336 3.94 -34.16 0.55
CA ILE A 336 4.88 -33.71 -0.48
C ILE A 336 5.55 -34.89 -1.18
N ASN A 337 6.01 -35.89 -0.41
CA ASN A 337 6.68 -37.07 -0.98
C ASN A 337 5.72 -37.95 -1.78
N GLU A 338 4.50 -38.18 -1.30
CA GLU A 338 3.45 -38.91 -2.02
C GLU A 338 3.09 -38.21 -3.34
N TYR A 339 2.92 -36.88 -3.31
CA TYR A 339 2.66 -36.06 -4.50
C TYR A 339 3.79 -36.20 -5.53
N MET A 340 5.04 -36.12 -5.11
CA MET A 340 6.20 -36.25 -6.00
C MET A 340 6.31 -37.67 -6.61
N GLN A 341 5.98 -38.71 -5.86
CA GLN A 341 5.96 -40.08 -6.38
C GLN A 341 4.86 -40.28 -7.42
N ALA A 342 3.69 -39.73 -7.18
CA ALA A 342 2.54 -39.85 -8.09
C ALA A 342 2.71 -39.08 -9.42
N ASN A 343 3.38 -37.93 -9.39
CA ASN A 343 3.49 -37.05 -10.55
C ASN A 343 4.85 -37.17 -11.28
N GLY A 344 5.72 -38.12 -10.94
CA GLY A 344 6.93 -38.45 -11.68
C GLY A 344 7.97 -37.33 -11.78
N GLN A 345 7.92 -36.35 -10.90
CA GLN A 345 8.94 -35.30 -10.87
C GLN A 345 10.24 -35.82 -10.25
N SER A 346 11.01 -36.46 -11.11
CA SER A 346 12.41 -36.74 -10.86
C SER A 346 13.20 -35.43 -10.86
N ALA A 347 13.73 -35.07 -9.74
CA ALA A 347 14.91 -34.27 -9.41
C ALA A 347 15.59 -33.50 -10.57
N ALA A 348 14.97 -32.53 -11.16
CA ALA A 348 15.63 -31.56 -12.02
C ALA A 348 14.97 -30.18 -11.90
N VAL A 349 14.69 -29.73 -10.68
CA VAL A 349 14.67 -28.30 -10.40
C VAL A 349 16.09 -27.99 -9.94
N GLU A 350 16.88 -27.48 -10.88
CA GLU A 350 18.14 -26.81 -10.60
C GLU A 350 17.97 -26.00 -9.32
N GLN A 351 18.79 -26.27 -8.31
CA GLN A 351 18.80 -25.51 -7.07
C GLN A 351 19.16 -24.07 -7.44
N VAL A 352 18.16 -23.28 -7.80
CA VAL A 352 18.34 -21.83 -7.79
C VAL A 352 18.74 -21.52 -6.36
N PRO A 353 19.98 -21.00 -6.13
CA PRO A 353 20.42 -20.71 -4.79
C PRO A 353 19.33 -19.84 -4.20
N ILE A 354 18.70 -20.31 -3.14
CA ILE A 354 17.82 -19.49 -2.31
C ILE A 354 18.71 -18.30 -1.98
N ASN A 355 18.49 -17.16 -2.63
CA ASN A 355 18.97 -15.91 -2.10
C ASN A 355 18.47 -15.93 -0.67
N ALA A 356 19.41 -16.26 0.23
CA ALA A 356 19.13 -16.27 1.66
C ALA A 356 18.33 -14.99 1.87
N PRO A 357 17.13 -15.02 2.44
CA PRO A 357 16.34 -13.82 2.54
C PRO A 357 17.30 -12.81 3.12
N LYS A 358 17.62 -11.73 2.37
CA LYS A 358 18.31 -10.59 2.97
C LYS A 358 17.49 -10.37 4.19
N LYS A 359 18.04 -10.72 5.39
CA LYS A 359 17.34 -10.66 6.65
C LYS A 359 16.67 -9.30 6.66
N ARG A 360 15.40 -9.24 6.25
CA ARG A 360 14.61 -8.04 6.45
C ARG A 360 14.57 -7.94 7.96
N ILE A 361 15.36 -7.02 8.47
CA ILE A 361 15.43 -6.74 9.88
C ILE A 361 13.99 -6.33 10.23
N ARG A 362 13.22 -7.29 10.73
CA ARG A 362 11.82 -7.11 11.11
C ARG A 362 11.83 -6.15 12.29
N GLY A 363 11.14 -5.03 12.17
CA GLY A 363 10.96 -4.10 13.28
C GLY A 363 11.72 -2.78 13.18
N ILE A 364 12.53 -2.56 12.14
CA ILE A 364 13.18 -1.27 11.93
C ILE A 364 12.22 -0.31 11.24
N SER A 365 11.77 0.69 11.99
CA SER A 365 10.95 1.78 11.46
C SER A 365 11.75 2.57 10.39
N MET A 366 11.04 3.26 9.51
CA MET A 366 11.64 4.12 8.49
C MET A 366 12.53 5.18 9.13
N SER A 367 12.13 5.70 10.28
CA SER A 367 12.92 6.64 11.08
C SER A 367 14.29 6.08 11.52
N ILE A 368 14.39 4.80 11.87
CA ILE A 368 15.67 4.16 12.21
C ILE A 368 16.54 4.00 10.97
N ARG A 369 15.97 3.61 9.83
CA ARG A 369 16.72 3.48 8.56
C ARG A 369 17.32 4.80 8.13
N GLU A 370 16.55 5.86 8.20
CA GLU A 370 16.99 7.20 7.84
C GLU A 370 18.16 7.68 8.74
N THR A 371 18.11 7.35 10.05
CA THR A 371 19.26 7.57 10.94
C THR A 371 20.50 6.82 10.47
N VAL A 372 20.34 5.52 10.18
CA VAL A 372 21.44 4.66 9.75
C VAL A 372 22.02 5.09 8.41
N ASP A 373 21.17 5.50 7.46
CA ASP A 373 21.61 5.98 6.15
C ASP A 373 22.43 7.28 6.27
N LEU A 374 22.05 8.19 7.16
CA LEU A 374 22.78 9.44 7.39
C LEU A 374 24.13 9.19 8.09
N ILE A 375 24.17 8.30 9.10
CA ILE A 375 25.42 7.90 9.74
C ILE A 375 26.35 7.21 8.74
N SER A 376 25.83 6.35 7.87
CA SER A 376 26.62 5.68 6.81
C SER A 376 27.19 6.66 5.77
N GLN A 377 26.75 7.90 5.75
CA GLN A 377 27.32 9.01 4.96
C GLN A 377 28.43 9.76 5.70
N ASN A 378 29.00 9.18 6.76
CA ASN A 378 30.05 9.75 7.61
C ASN A 378 29.64 11.05 8.33
N ARG A 379 28.37 11.19 8.70
CA ARG A 379 27.89 12.32 9.51
C ARG A 379 28.04 12.03 10.99
N SER A 380 28.31 13.08 11.79
CA SER A 380 28.33 12.99 13.25
C SER A 380 26.92 12.80 13.83
N LEU A 381 26.84 12.38 15.09
CA LEU A 381 25.54 12.24 15.78
C LEU A 381 24.81 13.59 15.87
N ASP A 382 25.55 14.67 16.14
CA ASP A 382 25.02 16.04 16.22
C ASP A 382 24.44 16.50 14.88
N GLU A 383 25.18 16.32 13.78
CA GLU A 383 24.71 16.68 12.44
C GLU A 383 23.42 15.92 12.05
N VAL A 384 23.34 14.65 12.42
CA VAL A 384 22.14 13.85 12.18
C VAL A 384 20.99 14.30 13.09
N ALA A 385 21.27 14.68 14.35
CA ALA A 385 20.29 15.20 15.29
C ALA A 385 19.68 16.51 14.78
N GLU A 386 20.53 17.45 14.35
CA GLU A 386 20.12 18.74 13.80
C GLU A 386 19.30 18.56 12.50
N GLN A 387 19.80 17.77 11.55
CA GLN A 387 19.12 17.55 10.27
C GLN A 387 17.75 16.89 10.42
N ARG A 388 17.61 15.99 11.41
CA ARG A 388 16.37 15.25 11.63
C ARG A 388 15.42 15.87 12.65
N GLY A 389 15.87 16.91 13.36
CA GLY A 389 15.11 17.55 14.44
C GLY A 389 14.81 16.60 15.62
N ILE A 390 15.69 15.62 15.90
CA ILE A 390 15.55 14.66 17.01
C ILE A 390 16.78 14.71 17.91
N SER A 391 16.65 14.26 19.17
CA SER A 391 17.76 14.27 20.11
C SER A 391 18.80 13.19 19.77
N GLU A 392 20.08 13.44 20.11
CA GLU A 392 21.14 12.44 20.00
C GLU A 392 20.82 11.15 20.77
N THR A 393 20.14 11.25 21.90
CA THR A 393 19.66 10.08 22.67
C THR A 393 18.74 9.22 21.81
N THR A 394 17.87 9.83 20.99
CA THR A 394 17.00 9.13 20.05
C THR A 394 17.81 8.46 18.94
N ILE A 395 18.85 9.16 18.41
CA ILE A 395 19.73 8.59 17.39
C ILE A 395 20.46 7.36 17.93
N ARG A 396 21.04 7.47 19.13
CA ARG A 396 21.70 6.34 19.81
C ARG A 396 20.74 5.15 20.00
N SER A 397 19.53 5.41 20.43
CA SER A 397 18.49 4.39 20.56
C SER A 397 18.16 3.73 19.21
N HIS A 398 18.13 4.49 18.12
CA HIS A 398 17.95 3.98 16.77
C HIS A 398 19.08 3.05 16.34
N LEU A 399 20.32 3.45 16.56
CA LEU A 399 21.52 2.64 16.25
C LEU A 399 21.55 1.35 17.09
N GLU A 400 21.28 1.45 18.40
CA GLU A 400 21.21 0.29 19.28
C GLU A 400 20.13 -0.71 18.84
N ARG A 401 18.95 -0.22 18.47
CA ARG A 401 17.88 -1.06 17.96
C ARG A 401 18.25 -1.70 16.63
N PHE A 402 18.89 -0.95 15.72
CA PHE A 402 19.37 -1.46 14.45
C PHE A 402 20.36 -2.62 14.61
N VAL A 403 21.37 -2.44 15.46
CA VAL A 403 22.38 -3.47 15.75
C VAL A 403 21.76 -4.68 16.47
N ARG A 404 20.88 -4.45 17.45
CA ARG A 404 20.16 -5.52 18.15
C ARG A 404 19.31 -6.39 17.23
N GLU A 405 18.73 -5.79 16.20
CA GLU A 405 17.95 -6.50 15.16
C GLU A 405 18.85 -7.17 14.09
N GLY A 406 20.18 -7.16 14.29
CA GLY A 406 21.17 -7.81 13.45
C GLY A 406 21.65 -6.95 12.27
N GLY A 407 21.38 -5.65 12.28
CA GLY A 407 21.97 -4.71 11.32
C GLY A 407 23.46 -4.49 11.58
N LYS A 408 24.22 -4.21 10.52
CA LYS A 408 25.61 -3.80 10.58
C LYS A 408 25.75 -2.40 10.02
N ILE A 409 26.49 -1.54 10.70
CA ILE A 409 26.74 -0.16 10.33
C ILE A 409 28.21 0.16 10.56
N ASP A 410 28.80 0.87 9.62
CA ASP A 410 30.16 1.40 9.80
C ASP A 410 30.12 2.60 10.74
N LEU A 411 30.88 2.51 11.83
CA LEU A 411 30.99 3.54 12.87
C LEU A 411 32.41 4.07 13.00
N ASP A 412 33.33 3.74 12.08
CA ASP A 412 34.76 4.09 12.22
C ASP A 412 34.99 5.61 12.35
N HIS A 413 34.19 6.41 11.64
CA HIS A 413 34.25 7.87 11.68
C HIS A 413 33.78 8.49 13.03
N LEU A 414 33.02 7.71 13.82
CA LEU A 414 32.52 8.12 15.15
C LEU A 414 33.38 7.56 16.29
N MET A 415 34.39 6.74 16.00
CA MET A 415 35.20 6.12 17.02
C MET A 415 36.11 7.14 17.71
N PRO A 416 36.27 7.04 19.04
CA PRO A 416 37.29 7.82 19.74
C PRO A 416 38.71 7.37 19.32
N SER A 417 39.72 8.15 19.69
CA SER A 417 41.13 7.80 19.43
C SER A 417 41.45 6.38 19.95
N ASP A 418 42.37 5.69 19.29
CA ASP A 418 42.71 4.29 19.58
C ASP A 418 43.07 4.06 21.06
N VAL A 419 43.73 5.03 21.71
CA VAL A 419 44.05 4.92 23.13
C VAL A 419 42.82 4.95 24.01
N ARG A 420 41.87 5.83 23.70
CA ARG A 420 40.59 5.95 24.43
C ARG A 420 39.70 4.74 24.15
N ARG A 421 39.62 4.33 22.90
CA ARG A 421 38.88 3.14 22.46
C ARG A 421 39.34 1.90 23.22
N SER A 422 40.65 1.63 23.25
CA SER A 422 41.22 0.45 23.94
C SER A 422 40.90 0.45 25.44
N ARG A 423 40.90 1.63 26.10
CA ARG A 423 40.52 1.73 27.51
C ARG A 423 39.02 1.45 27.73
N ILE A 424 38.17 1.96 26.85
CA ILE A 424 36.72 1.72 26.92
C ILE A 424 36.42 0.24 26.69
N GLU A 425 37.05 -0.40 25.70
CA GLU A 425 36.90 -1.83 25.41
C GLU A 425 37.35 -2.69 26.61
N ALA A 426 38.48 -2.34 27.25
CA ALA A 426 38.94 -3.05 28.45
C ALA A 426 37.93 -2.93 29.60
N ALA A 427 37.39 -1.73 29.83
CA ALA A 427 36.37 -1.52 30.84
C ALA A 427 35.08 -2.28 30.58
N PHE A 428 34.61 -2.37 29.31
CA PHE A 428 33.47 -3.20 28.94
C PHE A 428 33.74 -4.70 29.12
N LYS A 429 34.98 -5.14 28.87
CA LYS A 429 35.37 -6.53 29.07
C LYS A 429 35.34 -6.95 30.55
N GLU A 430 35.69 -6.00 31.45
CA GLU A 430 35.71 -6.23 32.90
C GLU A 430 34.30 -6.12 33.52
N MET A 431 33.51 -5.13 33.12
CA MET A 431 32.25 -4.77 33.78
C MET A 431 31.02 -5.27 33.01
N GLY A 432 31.18 -5.77 31.78
CA GLY A 432 30.10 -6.18 30.90
C GLY A 432 29.45 -5.03 30.13
N GLU A 433 28.75 -5.39 29.05
CA GLU A 433 28.16 -4.43 28.09
C GLU A 433 26.71 -4.03 28.41
N ALA A 434 26.15 -4.47 29.55
CA ALA A 434 24.73 -4.30 29.84
C ALA A 434 24.34 -2.84 30.10
N ARG A 435 25.18 -2.09 30.80
CA ARG A 435 24.93 -0.69 31.20
C ARG A 435 26.17 0.17 30.99
N LEU A 436 25.97 1.42 30.55
CA LEU A 436 27.05 2.39 30.34
C LEU A 436 27.53 3.03 31.66
N THR A 437 26.63 3.21 32.62
CA THR A 437 26.95 3.92 33.90
C THR A 437 28.13 3.33 34.65
N PRO A 438 28.20 2.01 34.94
CA PRO A 438 29.35 1.45 35.65
C PRO A 438 30.67 1.65 34.90
N VAL A 439 30.65 1.57 33.56
CA VAL A 439 31.85 1.76 32.75
C VAL A 439 32.31 3.20 32.78
N ARG A 440 31.40 4.18 32.76
CA ARG A 440 31.75 5.60 32.90
C ARG A 440 32.29 5.92 34.27
N ASP A 441 31.64 5.40 35.33
CA ASP A 441 32.10 5.63 36.72
C ASP A 441 33.53 5.12 36.94
N ALA A 442 33.92 4.03 36.28
CA ALA A 442 35.27 3.49 36.33
C ALA A 442 36.29 4.26 35.49
N LEU A 443 35.87 4.81 34.34
CA LEU A 443 36.77 5.56 33.44
C LEU A 443 36.91 7.03 33.82
N GLY A 444 35.96 7.59 34.58
CA GLY A 444 35.91 8.98 34.97
C GLY A 444 35.15 9.88 33.99
N ASP A 445 34.91 11.13 34.43
CA ASP A 445 34.07 12.10 33.70
C ASP A 445 34.67 12.61 32.36
N ASP A 446 35.94 12.34 32.13
CA ASP A 446 36.64 12.69 30.88
C ASP A 446 36.14 11.89 29.67
N TYR A 447 35.40 10.80 29.89
CA TYR A 447 34.82 9.96 28.85
C TYR A 447 33.37 10.31 28.63
N THR A 448 33.01 10.61 27.37
CA THR A 448 31.63 11.01 27.01
C THR A 448 30.70 9.82 26.88
N TRP A 449 29.41 10.04 27.10
CA TRP A 449 28.38 9.03 26.88
C TRP A 449 28.32 8.57 25.41
N GLU A 450 28.70 9.43 24.49
CA GLU A 450 28.75 9.17 23.07
C GLU A 450 29.87 8.16 22.75
N GLU A 451 31.10 8.40 23.21
CA GLU A 451 32.23 7.49 23.02
C GLU A 451 31.91 6.08 23.55
N LEU A 452 31.37 6.01 24.76
CA LEU A 452 30.95 4.72 25.35
C LEU A 452 29.88 4.00 24.52
N ALA A 453 28.89 4.75 24.04
CA ALA A 453 27.81 4.18 23.26
C ALA A 453 28.27 3.65 21.89
N VAL A 454 29.12 4.41 21.19
CA VAL A 454 29.67 4.03 19.88
C VAL A 454 30.57 2.79 19.99
N VAL A 455 31.49 2.75 20.96
CA VAL A 455 32.37 1.61 21.20
C VAL A 455 31.55 0.36 21.58
N ARG A 456 30.52 0.49 22.43
CA ARG A 456 29.62 -0.63 22.74
C ARG A 456 28.88 -1.15 21.53
N LEU A 457 28.42 -0.28 20.63
CA LEU A 457 27.76 -0.68 19.40
C LEU A 457 28.72 -1.47 18.49
N ALA A 458 29.96 -1.06 18.37
CA ALA A 458 30.98 -1.75 17.60
C ALA A 458 31.28 -3.14 18.18
N LEU A 459 31.43 -3.25 19.50
CA LEU A 459 31.63 -4.55 20.18
C LEU A 459 30.46 -5.51 19.89
N ARG A 460 29.24 -5.03 19.97
CA ARG A 460 28.02 -5.85 19.70
C ARG A 460 27.90 -6.29 18.26
N GLN A 461 28.54 -5.62 17.31
CA GLN A 461 28.58 -6.04 15.91
C GLN A 461 29.66 -7.09 15.61
N GLY A 462 30.50 -7.44 16.61
CA GLY A 462 31.60 -8.36 16.44
C GLY A 462 32.72 -7.78 15.59
N GLN A 463 32.85 -6.48 15.54
CA GLN A 463 34.01 -5.79 14.98
C GLN A 463 35.17 -5.90 15.98
N SER A 464 35.77 -7.11 16.08
CA SER A 464 37.06 -7.28 16.71
C SER A 464 38.12 -6.58 15.84
N LEU A 465 38.94 -5.81 16.50
CA LEU A 465 40.11 -5.12 15.98
C LEU A 465 40.86 -5.97 14.94
N GLY A 466 40.99 -5.42 13.73
CA GLY A 466 42.02 -5.91 12.80
C GLY A 466 43.37 -5.75 13.48
N GLU A 467 44.13 -6.84 13.53
CA GLU A 467 45.56 -6.79 13.86
C GLU A 467 46.22 -5.75 12.95
N PRO A 468 47.15 -4.95 13.47
CA PRO A 468 47.90 -4.03 12.62
C PRO A 468 48.65 -4.85 11.58
N VAL A 469 48.39 -4.57 10.32
CA VAL A 469 49.17 -5.08 9.19
C VAL A 469 50.60 -4.56 9.38
N GLY A 470 51.53 -5.49 9.70
CA GLY A 470 52.95 -5.27 9.78
C GLY A 470 53.62 -4.98 8.44
#